data_f762fe5669662389e0cc80fd6307ac92
#
_entry.id   f762fe5669662389e0cc80fd6307ac92
#
_cell.length_a   1.000
_cell.length_b   1.000
_cell.length_c   1.000
_cell.angle_alpha   90.00
_cell.angle_beta   90.00
_cell.angle_gamma   90.00
#
_symmetry.space_group_name_H-M   'P 1'
#
loop_
_entity.id
_entity.type
_entity.pdbx_description
1 polymer ?
#
loop_
_entity_poly.entity_id
_entity_poly.type
_entity_poly.pdbx_seq_one_letter_code
_entity_poly.pdbx_strand_id
1 'polypeptide(L)'
;MIEEKKNKALKIGSLFDGIGVFPLAASKYGITPTWASEIEKAPISITKRHFPNMIHLGDITKINGGKIPPVDVITFGSPCQNLSQIGKREGLAGGQSGLFYQAIRLIEEMRCKTNGLYPTIAVWENVMGAFSSNDRLDFKAVLESFTSTDIPIPSTGRWAKSGMVRGGKADVCWRVLDARYWGRPTLPQRRRRVFLVADFRGERSKEILFKSHKLLQNSPTCRESRMSTTRGNRISFKETRGKVPILHP
;
A
#
# COMPACT_ATOMS: atom_id res chain seq x y z
N MET A 1 -3.73 10.52 38.72
CA MET A 1 -3.62 9.20 38.08
C MET A 1 -3.65 9.41 36.58
N ILE A 2 -2.52 9.22 35.91
CA ILE A 2 -2.42 9.31 34.45
C ILE A 2 -2.84 7.94 33.96
N GLU A 3 -4.06 7.84 33.41
CA GLU A 3 -4.49 6.62 32.70
C GLU A 3 -3.52 6.36 31.55
N GLU A 4 -2.71 5.33 31.65
CA GLU A 4 -1.98 4.76 30.52
C GLU A 4 -3.00 4.39 29.44
N LYS A 5 -3.11 5.20 28.37
CA LYS A 5 -3.78 4.81 27.14
C LYS A 5 -3.12 3.53 26.64
N LYS A 6 -3.70 2.36 27.00
CA LYS A 6 -3.34 1.07 26.40
C LYS A 6 -3.32 1.25 24.89
N ASN A 7 -2.14 1.26 24.31
CA ASN A 7 -1.95 1.34 22.85
C ASN A 7 -2.65 0.13 22.24
N LYS A 8 -3.87 0.32 21.74
CA LYS A 8 -4.65 -0.73 21.08
C LYS A 8 -3.87 -1.15 19.83
N ALA A 9 -3.49 -2.42 19.74
CA ALA A 9 -2.81 -2.97 18.57
C ALA A 9 -3.66 -2.71 17.32
N LEU A 10 -3.04 -2.15 16.27
CA LEU A 10 -3.69 -1.93 14.99
C LEU A 10 -4.03 -3.28 14.34
N LYS A 11 -5.12 -3.29 13.57
CA LYS A 11 -5.62 -4.46 12.84
C LYS A 11 -5.52 -4.25 11.34
N ILE A 12 -5.18 -5.32 10.61
CA ILE A 12 -5.09 -5.31 9.15
C ILE A 12 -6.01 -6.36 8.53
N GLY A 13 -6.67 -5.97 7.43
CA GLY A 13 -7.31 -6.84 6.48
C GLY A 13 -6.58 -6.80 5.14
N SER A 14 -6.48 -7.93 4.46
CA SER A 14 -5.77 -8.04 3.18
C SER A 14 -6.70 -8.61 2.11
N LEU A 15 -6.77 -7.93 0.96
CA LEU A 15 -7.55 -8.38 -0.19
C LEU A 15 -6.60 -8.79 -1.31
N PHE A 16 -6.97 -9.83 -2.07
CA PHE A 16 -6.10 -10.47 -3.07
C PHE A 16 -4.78 -10.89 -2.43
N ASP A 17 -4.90 -11.53 -1.27
CA ASP A 17 -3.83 -11.69 -0.29
C ASP A 17 -2.65 -12.54 -0.79
N GLY A 18 -2.90 -13.43 -1.76
CA GLY A 18 -1.89 -14.37 -2.20
C GLY A 18 -1.36 -15.20 -1.02
N ILE A 19 -0.05 -15.22 -0.85
CA ILE A 19 0.64 -15.97 0.21
C ILE A 19 0.78 -15.19 1.53
N GLY A 20 0.06 -14.09 1.72
CA GLY A 20 0.04 -13.35 2.99
C GLY A 20 1.21 -12.39 3.22
N VAL A 21 1.75 -11.79 2.17
CA VAL A 21 2.93 -10.90 2.28
C VAL A 21 2.62 -9.63 3.07
N PHE A 22 1.47 -9.00 2.86
CA PHE A 22 1.05 -7.82 3.63
C PHE A 22 0.79 -8.16 5.11
N PRO A 23 0.01 -9.22 5.45
CA PRO A 23 -0.11 -9.68 6.83
C PRO A 23 1.22 -10.00 7.49
N LEU A 24 2.15 -10.65 6.78
CA LEU A 24 3.48 -10.97 7.30
C LEU A 24 4.30 -9.71 7.59
N ALA A 25 4.28 -8.74 6.69
CA ALA A 25 4.97 -7.48 6.91
C ALA A 25 4.37 -6.71 8.10
N ALA A 26 3.04 -6.66 8.19
CA ALA A 26 2.32 -5.99 9.26
C ALA A 26 2.59 -6.59 10.64
N SER A 27 2.61 -7.93 10.76
CA SER A 27 2.84 -8.63 12.01
C SER A 27 4.22 -8.34 12.61
N LYS A 28 5.24 -8.12 11.77
CA LYS A 28 6.59 -7.73 12.22
C LYS A 28 6.63 -6.37 12.92
N TYR A 29 5.60 -5.55 12.75
CA TYR A 29 5.47 -4.23 13.37
C TYR A 29 4.33 -4.18 14.40
N GLY A 30 3.86 -5.33 14.89
CA GLY A 30 2.82 -5.41 15.91
C GLY A 30 1.41 -5.11 15.42
N ILE A 31 1.18 -5.11 14.10
CA ILE A 31 -0.15 -4.97 13.51
C ILE A 31 -0.75 -6.37 13.36
N THR A 32 -1.95 -6.57 13.88
CA THR A 32 -2.60 -7.90 13.95
C THR A 32 -3.33 -8.23 12.65
N PRO A 33 -2.94 -9.29 11.91
CA PRO A 33 -3.71 -9.82 10.79
C PRO A 33 -5.07 -10.33 11.30
N THR A 34 -6.17 -9.77 10.76
CA THR A 34 -7.51 -10.09 11.21
C THR A 34 -8.26 -10.98 10.21
N TRP A 35 -8.21 -10.60 8.93
CA TRP A 35 -8.84 -11.36 7.87
C TRP A 35 -8.13 -11.15 6.53
N ALA A 36 -8.33 -12.13 5.62
CA ALA A 36 -7.85 -12.05 4.26
C ALA A 36 -8.90 -12.56 3.26
N SER A 37 -8.94 -11.97 2.07
CA SER A 37 -9.69 -12.43 0.91
C SER A 37 -8.73 -12.95 -0.14
N GLU A 38 -8.87 -14.24 -0.48
CA GLU A 38 -8.13 -14.97 -1.51
C GLU A 38 -9.00 -16.14 -1.96
N ILE A 39 -8.93 -16.51 -3.25
CA ILE A 39 -9.72 -17.60 -3.81
C ILE A 39 -8.89 -18.87 -4.09
N GLU A 40 -7.59 -18.70 -4.26
CA GLU A 40 -6.69 -19.78 -4.62
C GLU A 40 -6.36 -20.65 -3.41
N LYS A 41 -6.58 -21.97 -3.52
CA LYS A 41 -6.40 -22.91 -2.39
C LYS A 41 -4.96 -23.00 -1.91
N ALA A 42 -3.98 -22.97 -2.82
CA ALA A 42 -2.58 -23.11 -2.46
C ALA A 42 -2.07 -21.90 -1.63
N PRO A 43 -2.25 -20.63 -2.04
CA PRO A 43 -1.97 -19.46 -1.18
C PRO A 43 -2.69 -19.51 0.16
N ILE A 44 -3.98 -19.82 0.18
CA ILE A 44 -4.76 -19.92 1.42
C ILE A 44 -4.15 -20.95 2.37
N SER A 45 -3.64 -22.09 1.88
CA SER A 45 -3.03 -23.11 2.74
C SER A 45 -1.75 -22.59 3.41
N ILE A 46 -0.98 -21.74 2.72
CA ILE A 46 0.22 -21.10 3.26
C ILE A 46 -0.15 -20.09 4.36
N THR A 47 -1.11 -19.21 4.08
CA THR A 47 -1.53 -18.17 5.03
C THR A 47 -2.18 -18.76 6.28
N LYS A 48 -2.97 -19.85 6.16
CA LYS A 48 -3.52 -20.57 7.32
C LYS A 48 -2.44 -21.15 8.23
N ARG A 49 -1.33 -21.58 7.67
CA ARG A 49 -0.20 -22.12 8.45
C ARG A 49 0.52 -21.02 9.22
N HIS A 50 0.72 -19.84 8.59
CA HIS A 50 1.40 -18.71 9.21
C HIS A 50 0.51 -17.90 10.16
N PHE A 51 -0.77 -17.81 9.86
CA PHE A 51 -1.77 -17.02 10.60
C PHE A 51 -3.01 -17.85 10.91
N PRO A 52 -2.91 -18.82 11.82
CA PRO A 52 -4.01 -19.76 12.12
C PRO A 52 -5.28 -19.06 12.64
N ASN A 53 -5.15 -17.88 13.26
CA ASN A 53 -6.26 -17.10 13.79
C ASN A 53 -6.84 -16.09 12.79
N MET A 54 -6.26 -15.96 11.58
CA MET A 54 -6.74 -15.05 10.55
C MET A 54 -7.96 -15.64 9.83
N ILE A 55 -9.03 -14.84 9.71
CA ILE A 55 -10.27 -15.26 9.05
C ILE A 55 -10.07 -15.23 7.54
N HIS A 56 -10.37 -16.34 6.85
CA HIS A 56 -10.35 -16.41 5.39
C HIS A 56 -11.75 -16.18 4.83
N LEU A 57 -11.93 -15.07 4.11
CA LEU A 57 -13.23 -14.59 3.61
C LEU A 57 -13.57 -15.12 2.21
N GLY A 58 -12.59 -15.69 1.48
CA GLY A 58 -12.80 -16.20 0.13
C GLY A 58 -12.96 -15.10 -0.92
N ASP A 59 -13.95 -15.26 -1.80
CA ASP A 59 -14.20 -14.40 -2.95
C ASP A 59 -14.70 -13.00 -2.55
N ILE A 60 -13.95 -11.97 -2.93
CA ILE A 60 -14.25 -10.57 -2.61
C ILE A 60 -15.63 -10.12 -3.13
N THR A 61 -16.11 -10.70 -4.22
CA THR A 61 -17.41 -10.34 -4.81
C THR A 61 -18.58 -10.74 -3.92
N LYS A 62 -18.37 -11.70 -3.02
CA LYS A 62 -19.37 -12.24 -2.09
C LYS A 62 -19.27 -11.64 -0.69
N ILE A 63 -18.24 -10.83 -0.42
CA ILE A 63 -18.03 -10.22 0.90
C ILE A 63 -18.85 -8.94 1.01
N ASN A 64 -19.51 -8.79 2.15
CA ASN A 64 -20.12 -7.54 2.59
C ASN A 64 -19.22 -6.88 3.64
N GLY A 65 -18.65 -5.71 3.30
CA GLY A 65 -17.69 -5.00 4.15
C GLY A 65 -18.29 -4.51 5.48
N GLY A 66 -19.61 -4.33 5.54
CA GLY A 66 -20.31 -3.96 6.77
C GLY A 66 -20.55 -5.12 7.73
N LYS A 67 -20.31 -6.38 7.29
CA LYS A 67 -20.52 -7.59 8.10
C LYS A 67 -19.24 -8.27 8.57
N ILE A 68 -18.08 -7.83 8.10
CA ILE A 68 -16.79 -8.35 8.53
C ILE A 68 -16.20 -7.53 9.67
N PRO A 69 -15.27 -8.09 10.46
CA PRO A 69 -14.63 -7.36 11.54
C PRO A 69 -13.94 -6.08 11.04
N PRO A 70 -14.20 -4.91 11.63
CA PRO A 70 -13.55 -3.68 11.24
C PRO A 70 -12.05 -3.72 11.55
N VAL A 71 -11.24 -3.15 10.65
CA VAL A 71 -9.78 -3.09 10.75
C VAL A 71 -9.27 -1.67 10.51
N ASP A 72 -8.12 -1.35 11.07
CA ASP A 72 -7.50 -0.02 10.93
C ASP A 72 -6.92 0.18 9.52
N VAL A 73 -6.36 -0.88 8.95
CA VAL A 73 -5.68 -0.86 7.65
C VAL A 73 -6.26 -1.92 6.73
N ILE A 74 -6.57 -1.56 5.49
CA ILE A 74 -6.87 -2.50 4.41
C ILE A 74 -5.76 -2.40 3.37
N THR A 75 -5.17 -3.55 2.99
CA THR A 75 -4.16 -3.63 1.94
C THR A 75 -4.64 -4.47 0.78
N PHE A 76 -4.27 -4.10 -0.44
CA PHE A 76 -4.62 -4.89 -1.61
C PHE A 76 -3.75 -4.59 -2.83
N GLY A 77 -3.53 -5.63 -3.64
CA GLY A 77 -2.91 -5.57 -4.95
C GLY A 77 -3.90 -6.11 -6.00
N SER A 78 -4.81 -5.27 -6.47
CA SER A 78 -5.80 -5.72 -7.46
C SER A 78 -5.16 -5.94 -8.84
N PRO A 79 -5.69 -6.88 -9.65
CA PRO A 79 -5.32 -6.98 -11.06
C PRO A 79 -5.51 -5.64 -11.79
N CYS A 80 -4.54 -5.28 -12.65
CA CYS A 80 -4.41 -3.95 -13.23
C CYS A 80 -5.03 -3.83 -14.65
N GLN A 81 -6.00 -4.67 -15.01
CA GLN A 81 -6.55 -4.66 -16.36
C GLN A 81 -7.85 -3.84 -16.44
N ASN A 82 -7.86 -2.81 -17.32
CA ASN A 82 -9.05 -2.06 -17.75
C ASN A 82 -9.87 -1.33 -16.67
N LEU A 83 -9.21 -0.65 -15.72
CA LEU A 83 -9.90 0.08 -14.64
C LEU A 83 -10.85 1.17 -15.13
N SER A 84 -10.52 1.85 -16.23
CA SER A 84 -11.28 3.03 -16.71
C SER A 84 -12.45 2.73 -17.65
N GLN A 85 -12.51 1.52 -18.21
CA GLN A 85 -13.63 1.17 -19.09
C GLN A 85 -14.97 1.03 -18.34
N ILE A 86 -14.91 0.78 -17.03
CA ILE A 86 -16.10 0.60 -16.19
C ILE A 86 -16.64 1.93 -15.65
N GLY A 87 -15.80 2.95 -15.52
CA GLY A 87 -16.24 4.27 -15.00
C GLY A 87 -17.18 5.04 -15.92
N LYS A 88 -17.38 4.63 -17.18
CA LYS A 88 -18.23 5.32 -18.15
C LYS A 88 -19.47 4.55 -18.61
N ARG A 89 -19.54 3.24 -18.39
CA ARG A 89 -20.68 2.43 -18.86
C ARG A 89 -20.91 1.22 -17.96
N GLU A 90 -22.11 1.11 -17.43
CA GLU A 90 -22.71 -0.06 -16.80
C GLU A 90 -22.18 -0.46 -15.41
N GLY A 91 -23.10 -0.44 -14.45
CA GLY A 91 -22.83 -0.84 -13.10
C GLY A 91 -22.31 -2.27 -12.98
N LEU A 92 -21.46 -2.49 -11.99
CA LEU A 92 -21.09 -3.74 -11.27
C LEU A 92 -20.94 -5.08 -12.05
N ALA A 93 -21.15 -5.16 -13.36
CA ALA A 93 -21.24 -6.43 -14.10
C ALA A 93 -20.06 -6.75 -15.03
N GLY A 94 -18.99 -5.99 -15.07
CA GLY A 94 -17.93 -6.16 -16.07
C GLY A 94 -16.58 -6.61 -15.52
N GLY A 95 -16.14 -7.80 -15.88
CA GLY A 95 -14.77 -8.27 -15.98
C GLY A 95 -13.80 -8.08 -14.80
N GLN A 96 -12.53 -8.42 -15.00
CA GLN A 96 -11.44 -8.34 -13.97
C GLN A 96 -11.16 -6.92 -13.45
N SER A 97 -11.50 -5.87 -14.19
CA SER A 97 -11.45 -4.48 -13.72
C SER A 97 -12.45 -4.18 -12.60
N GLY A 98 -13.53 -4.96 -12.52
CA GLY A 98 -14.46 -4.92 -11.40
C GLY A 98 -13.81 -5.23 -10.04
N LEU A 99 -12.70 -5.96 -10.00
CA LEU A 99 -12.07 -6.39 -8.74
C LEU A 99 -11.47 -5.22 -7.93
N PHE A 100 -10.89 -4.23 -8.59
CA PHE A 100 -10.47 -2.98 -7.91
C PHE A 100 -11.67 -2.28 -7.26
N TYR A 101 -12.76 -2.13 -8.01
CA TYR A 101 -13.98 -1.49 -7.50
C TYR A 101 -14.67 -2.33 -6.41
N GLN A 102 -14.51 -3.64 -6.42
CA GLN A 102 -14.95 -4.48 -5.30
C GLN A 102 -14.17 -4.17 -4.02
N ALA A 103 -12.87 -3.89 -4.14
CA ALA A 103 -12.10 -3.45 -2.97
C ALA A 103 -12.56 -2.08 -2.46
N ILE A 104 -12.82 -1.12 -3.37
CA ILE A 104 -13.37 0.19 -2.99
C ILE A 104 -14.75 0.04 -2.35
N ARG A 105 -15.66 -0.75 -2.93
CA ARG A 105 -16.97 -1.06 -2.35
C ARG A 105 -16.87 -1.59 -0.93
N LEU A 106 -16.01 -2.57 -0.71
CA LEU A 106 -15.81 -3.18 0.61
C LEU A 106 -15.30 -2.16 1.64
N ILE A 107 -14.38 -1.29 1.25
CA ILE A 107 -13.89 -0.18 2.08
C ILE A 107 -15.06 0.77 2.42
N GLU A 108 -15.86 1.14 1.45
CA GLU A 108 -17.00 2.05 1.64
C GLU A 108 -18.09 1.45 2.53
N GLU A 109 -18.43 0.19 2.33
CA GLU A 109 -19.37 -0.55 3.18
C GLU A 109 -18.91 -0.61 4.64
N MET A 110 -17.62 -0.87 4.88
CA MET A 110 -17.05 -0.86 6.23
C MET A 110 -17.09 0.55 6.83
N ARG A 111 -16.71 1.56 6.07
CA ARG A 111 -16.76 2.97 6.53
C ARG A 111 -18.18 3.42 6.83
N CYS A 112 -19.14 3.09 5.98
CA CYS A 112 -20.55 3.38 6.21
C CYS A 112 -21.03 2.72 7.53
N LYS A 113 -20.77 1.44 7.70
CA LYS A 113 -21.17 0.68 8.92
C LYS A 113 -20.54 1.21 10.19
N THR A 114 -19.35 1.77 10.10
CA THR A 114 -18.59 2.26 11.26
C THR A 114 -18.62 3.79 11.41
N ASN A 115 -19.54 4.48 10.75
CA ASN A 115 -19.66 5.94 10.76
C ASN A 115 -18.30 6.62 10.43
N GLY A 116 -17.60 6.11 9.43
CA GLY A 116 -16.30 6.62 8.99
C GLY A 116 -15.11 6.24 9.86
N LEU A 117 -15.30 5.42 10.91
CA LEU A 117 -14.22 5.06 11.83
C LEU A 117 -13.19 4.11 11.24
N TYR A 118 -13.61 3.14 10.43
CA TYR A 118 -12.76 2.09 9.86
C TYR A 118 -13.08 1.84 8.38
N PRO A 119 -12.05 1.48 7.57
CA PRO A 119 -10.64 1.60 7.88
C PRO A 119 -10.19 3.07 7.98
N THR A 120 -9.07 3.32 8.66
CA THR A 120 -8.42 4.63 8.68
C THR A 120 -7.48 4.80 7.50
N ILE A 121 -6.82 3.71 7.08
CA ILE A 121 -5.83 3.69 6.00
C ILE A 121 -6.19 2.58 5.00
N ALA A 122 -6.05 2.88 3.72
CA ALA A 122 -5.97 1.88 2.67
C ALA A 122 -4.61 1.97 1.96
N VAL A 123 -4.04 0.79 1.63
CA VAL A 123 -2.80 0.68 0.87
C VAL A 123 -3.07 -0.13 -0.37
N TRP A 124 -2.84 0.47 -1.53
CA TRP A 124 -2.93 -0.20 -2.81
C TRP A 124 -1.54 -0.37 -3.43
N GLU A 125 -1.25 -1.58 -3.91
CA GLU A 125 -0.01 -1.90 -4.63
C GLU A 125 -0.33 -2.29 -6.06
N ASN A 126 0.51 -1.84 -7.02
CA ASN A 126 0.37 -2.30 -8.39
C ASN A 126 1.68 -2.19 -9.19
N VAL A 127 1.65 -2.74 -10.41
CA VAL A 127 2.75 -2.64 -11.36
C VAL A 127 2.83 -1.24 -11.97
N MET A 128 4.01 -0.87 -12.50
CA MET A 128 4.23 0.42 -13.17
C MET A 128 3.32 0.66 -14.37
N GLY A 129 2.82 -0.42 -14.99
CA GLY A 129 1.87 -0.35 -16.10
C GLY A 129 0.59 0.41 -15.78
N ALA A 130 0.18 0.47 -14.50
CA ALA A 130 -0.97 1.24 -14.07
C ALA A 130 -0.91 2.74 -14.46
N PHE A 131 0.30 3.30 -14.57
CA PHE A 131 0.48 4.71 -14.98
C PHE A 131 0.24 4.98 -16.45
N SER A 132 0.32 3.97 -17.31
CA SER A 132 0.20 4.10 -18.76
C SER A 132 -1.00 3.35 -19.35
N SER A 133 -1.60 2.43 -18.60
CA SER A 133 -2.75 1.66 -19.08
C SER A 133 -3.91 2.57 -19.42
N ASN A 134 -4.63 2.20 -20.51
CA ASN A 134 -5.81 2.87 -21.01
C ASN A 134 -5.63 4.40 -21.10
N ASP A 135 -4.60 4.83 -21.84
CA ASP A 135 -4.24 6.25 -22.00
C ASP A 135 -4.12 7.01 -20.68
N ARG A 136 -3.59 6.35 -19.63
CA ARG A 136 -3.40 6.91 -18.28
C ARG A 136 -4.67 7.09 -17.47
N LEU A 137 -5.82 6.69 -18.03
CA LEU A 137 -7.13 6.82 -17.38
C LEU A 137 -7.27 5.85 -16.19
N ASP A 138 -6.57 4.71 -16.21
CA ASP A 138 -6.65 3.74 -15.11
C ASP A 138 -6.13 4.32 -13.79
N PHE A 139 -4.96 4.98 -13.81
CA PHE A 139 -4.43 5.57 -12.58
C PHE A 139 -5.23 6.81 -12.15
N LYS A 140 -5.78 7.59 -13.11
CA LYS A 140 -6.76 8.64 -12.82
C LYS A 140 -7.94 8.06 -12.04
N ALA A 141 -8.55 6.98 -12.53
CA ALA A 141 -9.69 6.33 -11.89
C ALA A 141 -9.37 5.82 -10.48
N VAL A 142 -8.16 5.29 -10.27
CA VAL A 142 -7.69 4.91 -8.93
C VAL A 142 -7.67 6.10 -7.99
N LEU A 143 -7.05 7.21 -8.39
CA LEU A 143 -6.99 8.43 -7.57
C LEU A 143 -8.39 8.97 -7.25
N GLU A 144 -9.26 9.06 -8.26
CA GLU A 144 -10.63 9.54 -8.11
C GLU A 144 -11.49 8.67 -7.19
N SER A 145 -11.32 7.35 -7.26
CA SER A 145 -12.04 6.42 -6.37
C SER A 145 -11.72 6.63 -4.89
N PHE A 146 -10.49 7.01 -4.56
CA PHE A 146 -10.09 7.28 -3.19
C PHE A 146 -10.39 8.71 -2.74
N THR A 147 -10.30 9.69 -3.64
CA THR A 147 -10.40 11.11 -3.26
C THR A 147 -11.79 11.69 -3.44
N SER A 148 -12.64 11.08 -4.29
CA SER A 148 -13.91 11.65 -4.77
C SER A 148 -13.73 13.05 -5.38
N THR A 149 -12.60 13.26 -6.08
CA THR A 149 -12.23 14.54 -6.71
C THR A 149 -11.86 14.28 -8.15
N ASP A 150 -12.30 15.11 -9.08
CA ASP A 150 -11.86 15.02 -10.48
C ASP A 150 -10.37 15.37 -10.60
N ILE A 151 -9.62 14.44 -11.19
CA ILE A 151 -8.17 14.54 -11.29
C ILE A 151 -7.78 14.76 -12.75
N PRO A 152 -7.20 15.90 -13.11
CA PRO A 152 -6.74 16.13 -14.48
C PRO A 152 -5.56 15.20 -14.83
N ILE A 153 -5.55 14.72 -16.07
CA ILE A 153 -4.35 14.05 -16.58
C ILE A 153 -3.21 15.07 -16.65
N PRO A 154 -2.01 14.72 -16.16
CA PRO A 154 -0.88 15.66 -16.20
C PRO A 154 -0.59 16.17 -17.61
N SER A 155 -0.36 17.48 -17.77
CA SER A 155 -0.06 18.13 -19.05
C SER A 155 1.19 17.55 -19.73
N THR A 156 2.12 17.00 -18.94
CA THR A 156 3.31 16.28 -19.44
C THR A 156 2.96 14.94 -20.11
N GLY A 157 1.70 14.51 -20.06
CA GLY A 157 1.28 13.21 -20.56
C GLY A 157 1.83 12.01 -19.78
N ARG A 158 2.37 12.21 -18.58
CA ARG A 158 2.93 11.14 -17.73
C ARG A 158 2.62 11.39 -16.27
N TRP A 159 2.19 10.35 -15.57
CA TRP A 159 2.08 10.39 -14.11
C TRP A 159 3.48 10.46 -13.48
N ALA A 160 3.62 11.33 -12.49
CA ALA A 160 4.85 11.39 -11.70
C ALA A 160 5.00 10.10 -10.88
N LYS A 161 6.24 9.67 -10.65
CA LYS A 161 6.54 8.45 -9.87
C LYS A 161 6.26 8.61 -8.38
N SER A 162 5.99 9.81 -7.92
CA SER A 162 5.48 10.13 -6.60
C SER A 162 4.60 11.37 -6.68
N GLY A 163 3.60 11.44 -5.80
CA GLY A 163 2.71 12.60 -5.73
C GLY A 163 1.74 12.50 -4.57
N MET A 164 0.93 13.53 -4.46
CA MET A 164 -0.10 13.64 -3.44
C MET A 164 -1.32 14.36 -4.01
N VAL A 165 -2.50 13.91 -3.60
CA VAL A 165 -3.78 14.58 -3.83
C VAL A 165 -4.53 14.65 -2.52
N ARG A 166 -5.04 15.82 -2.18
CA ARG A 166 -6.00 16.00 -1.10
C ARG A 166 -7.40 15.96 -1.66
N GLY A 167 -8.24 15.11 -1.11
CA GLY A 167 -9.60 14.92 -1.56
C GLY A 167 -10.63 15.00 -0.46
N GLY A 168 -11.90 15.14 -0.85
CA GLY A 168 -12.99 15.19 0.11
C GLY A 168 -13.20 13.90 0.90
N LYS A 169 -12.82 12.74 0.32
CA LYS A 169 -12.99 11.42 0.93
C LYS A 169 -11.73 10.94 1.66
N ALA A 170 -10.56 11.11 1.05
CA ALA A 170 -9.28 10.75 1.64
C ALA A 170 -8.15 11.61 1.06
N ASP A 171 -7.09 11.79 1.85
CA ASP A 171 -5.80 12.27 1.36
C ASP A 171 -4.98 11.10 0.86
N VAL A 172 -4.48 11.21 -0.35
CA VAL A 172 -3.79 10.15 -1.06
C VAL A 172 -2.36 10.56 -1.39
N CYS A 173 -1.41 9.69 -1.08
CA CYS A 173 -0.04 9.79 -1.56
C CYS A 173 0.34 8.53 -2.33
N TRP A 174 1.14 8.66 -3.38
CA TRP A 174 1.73 7.51 -4.07
C TRP A 174 3.22 7.67 -4.27
N ARG A 175 3.89 6.53 -4.37
CA ARG A 175 5.33 6.46 -4.65
C ARG A 175 5.68 5.16 -5.34
N VAL A 176 6.59 5.22 -6.30
CA VAL A 176 7.21 4.04 -6.87
C VAL A 176 8.35 3.60 -5.98
N LEU A 177 8.33 2.34 -5.57
CA LEU A 177 9.38 1.69 -4.81
C LEU A 177 10.02 0.58 -5.65
N ASP A 178 11.34 0.43 -5.55
CA ASP A 178 12.08 -0.66 -6.22
C ASP A 178 12.68 -1.57 -5.13
N ALA A 179 12.33 -2.85 -5.16
CA ALA A 179 12.74 -3.82 -4.14
C ALA A 179 14.25 -3.87 -3.92
N ARG A 180 15.06 -3.52 -4.93
CA ARG A 180 16.52 -3.50 -4.81
C ARG A 180 17.07 -2.60 -3.70
N TYR A 181 16.33 -1.57 -3.34
CA TYR A 181 16.76 -0.60 -2.33
C TYR A 181 16.26 -0.91 -0.92
N TRP A 182 15.56 -2.05 -0.77
CA TRP A 182 14.93 -2.43 0.49
C TRP A 182 15.44 -3.79 0.96
N GLY A 183 15.54 -3.94 2.29
CA GLY A 183 16.03 -5.16 2.92
C GLY A 183 17.53 -5.16 3.18
N ARG A 184 17.97 -6.08 4.04
CA ARG A 184 19.39 -6.35 4.35
C ARG A 184 19.61 -7.85 4.46
N PRO A 185 20.45 -8.44 3.60
CA PRO A 185 21.11 -7.81 2.44
C PRO A 185 20.10 -7.30 1.42
N THR A 186 20.53 -6.36 0.55
CA THR A 186 19.69 -5.83 -0.53
C THR A 186 19.31 -6.94 -1.50
N LEU A 187 18.03 -6.96 -1.90
CA LEU A 187 17.58 -7.95 -2.88
C LEU A 187 18.16 -7.65 -4.27
N PRO A 188 18.77 -8.63 -4.97
CA PRO A 188 19.33 -8.41 -6.30
C PRO A 188 18.26 -8.25 -7.40
N GLN A 189 16.97 -8.29 -7.04
CA GLN A 189 15.86 -8.24 -7.96
C GLN A 189 15.37 -6.81 -8.23
N ARG A 190 15.37 -6.40 -9.48
CA ARG A 190 14.72 -5.17 -9.93
C ARG A 190 13.21 -5.38 -10.00
N ARG A 191 12.49 -4.98 -8.95
CA ARG A 191 11.03 -5.07 -8.88
C ARG A 191 10.45 -3.71 -8.49
N ARG A 192 9.99 -2.96 -9.49
CA ARG A 192 9.33 -1.67 -9.29
C ARG A 192 7.84 -1.85 -9.13
N ARG A 193 7.29 -1.21 -8.09
CA ARG A 193 5.86 -1.19 -7.81
C ARG A 193 5.43 0.22 -7.40
N VAL A 194 4.22 0.59 -7.79
CA VAL A 194 3.56 1.77 -7.24
C VAL A 194 2.86 1.36 -5.96
N PHE A 195 3.09 2.12 -4.90
CA PHE A 195 2.34 2.05 -3.67
C PHE A 195 1.55 3.33 -3.51
N LEU A 196 0.28 3.20 -3.18
CA LEU A 196 -0.61 4.30 -2.87
C LEU A 196 -1.14 4.10 -1.46
N VAL A 197 -1.10 5.16 -0.66
CA VAL A 197 -1.65 5.21 0.69
C VAL A 197 -2.77 6.24 0.70
N ALA A 198 -3.97 5.82 1.04
CA ALA A 198 -5.12 6.68 1.29
C ALA A 198 -5.36 6.78 2.79
N ASP A 199 -5.38 7.99 3.33
CA ASP A 199 -5.75 8.29 4.72
C ASP A 199 -7.15 8.93 4.76
N PHE A 200 -8.10 8.24 5.36
CA PHE A 200 -9.50 8.67 5.46
C PHE A 200 -9.77 9.57 6.67
N ARG A 201 -8.78 9.85 7.51
CA ARG A 201 -8.96 10.60 8.75
C ARG A 201 -8.07 11.82 8.89
N GLY A 202 -7.13 12.02 7.99
CA GLY A 202 -6.22 13.13 8.15
C GLY A 202 -5.09 13.15 7.12
N GLU A 203 -3.97 13.76 7.49
CA GLU A 203 -2.87 14.10 6.58
C GLU A 203 -1.66 13.15 6.70
N ARG A 204 -1.82 11.94 7.26
CA ARG A 204 -0.72 11.01 7.56
C ARG A 204 -0.22 10.22 6.35
N SER A 205 -0.96 10.19 5.24
CA SER A 205 -0.57 9.44 4.02
C SER A 205 0.85 9.80 3.59
N LYS A 206 1.23 11.08 3.66
CA LYS A 206 2.57 11.57 3.39
C LYS A 206 3.61 11.03 4.37
N GLU A 207 3.32 11.04 5.66
CA GLU A 207 4.25 10.55 6.69
C GLU A 207 4.47 9.05 6.60
N ILE A 208 3.42 8.29 6.22
CA ILE A 208 3.50 6.84 6.05
C ILE A 208 4.39 6.49 4.85
N LEU A 209 4.21 7.16 3.71
CA LEU A 209 4.87 6.77 2.47
C LEU A 209 6.23 7.46 2.26
N PHE A 210 6.41 8.67 2.79
CA PHE A 210 7.63 9.48 2.66
C PHE A 210 8.32 9.66 4.02
N LYS A 211 8.77 8.58 4.66
CA LYS A 211 9.55 8.68 5.89
C LYS A 211 10.78 9.54 5.69
N SER A 212 10.97 10.52 6.56
CA SER A 212 12.16 11.37 6.58
C SER A 212 13.42 10.51 6.76
N HIS A 213 14.47 10.79 6.00
CA HIS A 213 15.78 10.12 6.07
C HIS A 213 16.40 10.16 7.49
N LYS A 214 16.01 11.12 8.33
CA LYS A 214 16.47 11.25 9.72
C LYS A 214 16.05 10.07 10.61
N LEU A 215 14.90 9.45 10.38
CA LEU A 215 14.46 8.29 11.17
C LEU A 215 15.23 7.00 10.83
N LEU A 216 15.78 6.90 9.62
CA LEU A 216 16.59 5.76 9.21
C LEU A 216 18.03 5.83 9.77
N GLN A 217 18.54 7.03 10.07
CA GLN A 217 19.89 7.21 10.65
C GLN A 217 19.97 6.86 12.13
N ASN A 218 18.86 6.90 12.84
CA ASN A 218 18.77 6.61 14.29
C ASN A 218 18.33 5.18 14.61
N SER A 219 18.15 4.31 13.61
CA SER A 219 17.90 2.89 13.83
C SER A 219 19.16 2.21 14.36
N PRO A 220 19.08 1.43 15.46
CA PRO A 220 20.25 0.71 16.04
C PRO A 220 21.02 -0.12 15.02
N THR A 221 20.32 -0.70 14.03
CA THR A 221 20.89 -1.47 12.91
C THR A 221 21.74 -0.64 11.95
N CYS A 222 21.61 0.69 11.94
CA CYS A 222 22.45 1.56 11.10
C CYS A 222 23.84 1.83 11.73
N ARG A 223 23.96 1.72 13.06
CA ARG A 223 25.25 1.88 13.78
C ARG A 223 26.15 0.66 13.63
N GLU A 224 25.60 -0.55 13.71
CA GLU A 224 26.40 -1.78 13.61
C GLU A 224 27.05 -1.99 12.23
N SER A 225 26.38 -1.61 11.14
CA SER A 225 26.95 -1.76 9.79
C SER A 225 28.06 -0.75 9.45
N ARG A 226 28.20 0.34 10.23
CA ARG A 226 29.33 1.28 10.06
C ARG A 226 30.61 0.80 10.77
N MET A 227 30.49 -0.03 11.82
CA MET A 227 31.66 -0.55 12.54
C MET A 227 32.30 -1.76 11.87
N SER A 228 31.58 -2.52 11.04
CA SER A 228 32.15 -3.70 10.36
C SER A 228 32.88 -3.38 9.05
N THR A 229 32.73 -2.16 8.51
CA THR A 229 33.37 -1.78 7.22
C THR A 229 34.75 -1.16 7.37
N THR A 230 35.26 -1.00 8.59
CA THR A 230 36.56 -0.34 8.84
C THR A 230 37.75 -1.33 9.04
N ARG A 231 37.56 -2.63 8.77
CA ARG A 231 38.66 -3.58 8.70
C ARG A 231 38.67 -4.33 7.38
N GLY A 232 39.39 -3.78 6.39
CA GLY A 232 39.79 -4.50 5.18
C GLY A 232 39.49 -3.72 3.89
N ASN A 233 40.58 -3.21 3.32
CA ASN A 233 40.81 -2.62 2.01
C ASN A 233 40.61 -1.10 1.85
N ARG A 234 41.77 -0.42 1.96
CA ARG A 234 42.01 0.89 1.37
C ARG A 234 41.83 0.79 -0.15
N ILE A 235 40.71 1.27 -0.65
CA ILE A 235 40.60 1.79 -2.02
C ILE A 235 40.28 3.27 -1.85
N SER A 236 41.23 4.10 -2.24
CA SER A 236 41.12 5.56 -2.25
C SER A 236 40.10 5.98 -3.31
N PHE A 237 38.96 6.49 -2.88
CA PHE A 237 38.10 7.31 -3.73
C PHE A 237 38.32 8.76 -3.39
N LYS A 238 38.81 9.52 -4.41
CA LYS A 238 38.88 10.97 -4.36
C LYS A 238 37.50 11.56 -4.07
N GLU A 239 37.41 12.34 -2.99
CA GLU A 239 36.27 13.20 -2.71
C GLU A 239 36.09 14.19 -3.86
N THR A 240 35.01 14.09 -4.60
CA THR A 240 34.43 15.22 -5.33
C THR A 240 33.26 15.74 -4.48
N ARG A 241 33.48 16.93 -3.92
CA ARG A 241 32.46 17.73 -3.23
C ARG A 241 31.29 18.00 -4.17
N GLY A 242 30.09 17.82 -3.66
CA GLY A 242 28.87 18.46 -4.13
C GLY A 242 28.04 17.63 -5.10
N LYS A 243 27.10 16.90 -4.54
CA LYS A 243 25.67 16.88 -4.92
C LYS A 243 24.96 15.82 -4.09
N VAL A 244 24.01 16.27 -3.29
CA VAL A 244 23.02 15.41 -2.65
C VAL A 244 22.44 14.50 -3.72
N PRO A 245 22.44 13.16 -3.55
CA PRO A 245 21.74 12.30 -4.50
C PRO A 245 20.23 12.58 -4.35
N ILE A 246 19.70 13.35 -5.27
CA ILE A 246 18.27 13.35 -5.53
C ILE A 246 17.96 11.92 -5.91
N LEU A 247 17.16 11.25 -5.10
CA LEU A 247 16.58 9.97 -5.46
C LEU A 247 15.76 10.17 -6.75
N HIS A 248 16.44 10.01 -7.87
CA HIS A 248 15.73 9.91 -9.13
C HIS A 248 14.88 8.65 -9.12
N PRO A 249 13.67 8.81 -9.55
CA PRO A 249 12.62 7.82 -9.55
C PRO A 249 12.97 6.56 -10.34
#